data_3aa75b71bcdfef0e20f31e9285183c26
#
_entry.id   3aa75b71bcdfef0e20f31e9285183c26
#
_cell.length_a   1.000
_cell.length_b   1.000
_cell.length_c   1.000
_cell.angle_alpha   90.00
_cell.angle_beta   90.00
_cell.angle_gamma   90.00
#
_symmetry.space_group_name_H-M   'P 1'
#
loop_
_entity.id
_entity.type
_entity.pdbx_description
1 polymer ?
#
loop_
_entity_poly.entity_id
_entity_poly.type
_entity_poly.pdbx_seq_one_letter_code
_entity_poly.pdbx_strand_id
1 'polypeptide(L)'
;MALLTENEQFHLKIKNGDVGRYAILPGDPGRVPLIAKYLDNAEFVASNREYTTYTGYLLGEKVSVVSTGIGGPSAAIAVEELIRSGTDTFIRIGTSGGMDISVSGGDLVVAQASIRSEGTSHEYIPENYPAVADFEVTTALKAAGDALSEDVDGKRCHVGVVHSKDSFYGEIEPLQMPVGDKLSGSWSAYVKCGCLTSEMESAAIFSVALARRKRAGAVFTALWNVERSNAGLPDTVCMDSDRAIRTAVNLSLIHISEPTRPRLIS
;
A
#
# COMPACT_ATOMS: atom_id res chain seq x y z
N MET A 1 -22.20 -16.94 -16.45
CA MET A 1 -21.65 -16.97 -15.10
C MET A 1 -22.30 -15.82 -14.34
N ALA A 2 -23.31 -16.15 -13.51
CA ALA A 2 -24.24 -15.16 -12.95
C ALA A 2 -23.70 -14.29 -11.77
N LEU A 3 -22.43 -14.44 -11.41
CA LEU A 3 -21.82 -13.70 -10.30
C LEU A 3 -21.25 -12.32 -10.71
N LEU A 4 -21.12 -12.05 -11.98
CA LEU A 4 -20.64 -10.78 -12.52
C LEU A 4 -21.81 -10.11 -13.26
N THR A 5 -22.57 -9.29 -12.55
CA THR A 5 -23.56 -8.43 -13.22
C THR A 5 -22.82 -7.29 -13.88
N GLU A 6 -23.20 -6.93 -15.12
CA GLU A 6 -22.56 -5.82 -15.86
C GLU A 6 -22.63 -4.47 -15.16
N ASN A 7 -23.46 -4.36 -14.13
CA ASN A 7 -23.79 -3.08 -13.50
C ASN A 7 -23.28 -2.90 -12.05
N GLU A 8 -22.87 -3.95 -11.33
CA GLU A 8 -22.41 -3.83 -9.95
C GLU A 8 -21.36 -4.88 -9.61
N GLN A 9 -20.26 -4.47 -8.99
CA GLN A 9 -19.19 -5.38 -8.55
C GLN A 9 -19.66 -6.22 -7.36
N PHE A 10 -19.26 -7.49 -7.37
CA PHE A 10 -19.81 -8.47 -6.43
C PHE A 10 -19.42 -8.20 -4.96
N HIS A 11 -18.15 -7.85 -4.70
CA HIS A 11 -17.66 -7.65 -3.34
C HIS A 11 -17.74 -6.18 -2.90
N LEU A 12 -17.27 -5.25 -3.73
CA LEU A 12 -17.25 -3.83 -3.37
C LEU A 12 -18.62 -3.15 -3.44
N LYS A 13 -19.59 -3.77 -4.13
CA LYS A 13 -20.93 -3.18 -4.34
C LYS A 13 -20.92 -1.81 -5.01
N ILE A 14 -19.93 -1.56 -5.83
CA ILE A 14 -19.78 -0.33 -6.63
C ILE A 14 -20.21 -0.57 -8.07
N LYS A 15 -20.59 0.50 -8.76
CA LYS A 15 -20.99 0.53 -10.17
C LYS A 15 -20.03 1.35 -11.00
N ASN A 16 -20.14 1.22 -12.32
CA ASN A 16 -19.41 2.08 -13.24
C ASN A 16 -19.77 3.55 -12.99
N GLY A 17 -18.74 4.39 -12.82
CA GLY A 17 -18.90 5.80 -12.50
C GLY A 17 -18.93 6.15 -11.01
N ASP A 18 -19.08 5.17 -10.12
CA ASP A 18 -19.06 5.43 -8.67
C ASP A 18 -17.66 5.81 -8.19
N VAL A 19 -16.62 5.24 -8.78
CA VAL A 19 -15.22 5.43 -8.36
C VAL A 19 -14.44 6.31 -9.30
N GLY A 20 -13.35 6.87 -8.79
CA GLY A 20 -12.40 7.68 -9.54
C GLY A 20 -11.33 6.85 -10.24
N ARG A 21 -10.56 7.53 -11.10
CA ARG A 21 -9.39 6.98 -11.76
C ARG A 21 -8.28 6.61 -10.77
N TYR A 22 -8.22 7.29 -9.63
CA TYR A 22 -7.27 7.06 -8.55
C TYR A 22 -7.97 6.43 -7.35
N ALA A 23 -7.35 5.40 -6.74
CA ALA A 23 -7.84 4.81 -5.50
C ALA A 23 -6.77 4.80 -4.42
N ILE A 24 -7.09 5.35 -3.25
CA ILE A 24 -6.30 5.26 -2.03
C ILE A 24 -6.80 4.04 -1.25
N LEU A 25 -5.88 3.15 -0.90
CA LEU A 25 -6.19 1.82 -0.38
C LEU A 25 -5.66 1.62 1.06
N PRO A 26 -6.39 2.03 2.11
CA PRO A 26 -6.14 1.57 3.46
C PRO A 26 -6.56 0.11 3.64
N GLY A 27 -5.94 -0.63 4.57
CA GLY A 27 -6.41 -1.96 4.96
C GLY A 27 -7.69 -1.89 5.80
N ASP A 28 -7.69 -1.04 6.81
CA ASP A 28 -8.77 -0.89 7.79
C ASP A 28 -9.91 -0.02 7.25
N PRO A 29 -11.17 -0.54 7.22
CA PRO A 29 -12.34 0.24 6.83
C PRO A 29 -12.59 1.47 7.72
N GLY A 30 -12.17 1.44 8.98
CA GLY A 30 -12.25 2.58 9.88
C GLY A 30 -11.41 3.79 9.47
N ARG A 31 -10.36 3.58 8.65
CA ARG A 31 -9.53 4.66 8.11
C ARG A 31 -10.14 5.34 6.89
N VAL A 32 -11.06 4.69 6.17
CA VAL A 32 -11.67 5.25 4.95
C VAL A 32 -12.31 6.61 5.19
N PRO A 33 -13.21 6.79 6.18
CA PRO A 33 -13.82 8.10 6.43
C PRO A 33 -12.80 9.15 6.93
N LEU A 34 -11.69 8.73 7.56
CA LEU A 34 -10.63 9.65 7.99
C LEU A 34 -9.87 10.22 6.80
N ILE A 35 -9.58 9.38 5.81
CA ILE A 35 -8.91 9.79 4.57
C ILE A 35 -9.86 10.60 3.69
N ALA A 36 -11.14 10.21 3.62
CA ALA A 36 -12.16 10.91 2.85
C ALA A 36 -12.34 12.38 3.26
N LYS A 37 -12.00 12.75 4.51
CA LYS A 37 -12.02 14.15 4.97
C LYS A 37 -11.06 15.08 4.19
N TYR A 38 -10.07 14.52 3.52
CA TYR A 38 -9.13 15.28 2.68
C TYR A 38 -9.65 15.48 1.25
N LEU A 39 -10.77 14.84 0.87
CA LEU A 39 -11.37 14.98 -0.45
C LEU A 39 -12.46 16.05 -0.44
N ASP A 40 -12.53 16.85 -1.49
CA ASP A 40 -13.64 17.77 -1.72
C ASP A 40 -14.90 16.96 -2.07
N ASN A 41 -16.04 17.33 -1.48
CA ASN A 41 -17.35 16.71 -1.72
C ASN A 41 -17.31 15.18 -1.60
N ALA A 42 -16.63 14.67 -0.58
CA ALA A 42 -16.54 13.23 -0.33
C ALA A 42 -17.90 12.65 0.08
N GLU A 43 -18.34 11.63 -0.63
CA GLU A 43 -19.58 10.91 -0.39
C GLU A 43 -19.32 9.44 -0.12
N PHE A 44 -20.11 8.86 0.79
CA PHE A 44 -20.17 7.42 0.98
C PHE A 44 -20.78 6.75 -0.24
N VAL A 45 -20.14 5.70 -0.76
CA VAL A 45 -20.61 4.96 -1.93
C VAL A 45 -21.21 3.62 -1.53
N ALA A 46 -20.43 2.78 -0.86
CA ALA A 46 -20.85 1.44 -0.47
C ALA A 46 -20.03 0.91 0.70
N SER A 47 -20.60 -0.05 1.42
CA SER A 47 -19.87 -0.86 2.40
C SER A 47 -20.40 -2.29 2.37
N ASN A 48 -19.49 -3.26 2.23
CA ASN A 48 -19.80 -4.68 2.26
C ASN A 48 -18.57 -5.46 2.72
N ARG A 49 -18.73 -6.33 3.72
CA ARG A 49 -17.62 -7.07 4.35
C ARG A 49 -16.54 -6.11 4.86
N GLU A 50 -15.27 -6.35 4.50
CA GLU A 50 -14.11 -5.50 4.81
C GLU A 50 -13.98 -4.28 3.88
N TYR A 51 -14.80 -4.17 2.87
CA TYR A 51 -14.72 -3.10 1.86
C TYR A 51 -15.68 -1.96 2.20
N THR A 52 -15.14 -0.78 2.39
CA THR A 52 -15.86 0.48 2.53
C THR A 52 -15.31 1.46 1.50
N THR A 53 -16.20 2.10 0.73
CA THR A 53 -15.85 3.00 -0.36
C THR A 53 -16.42 4.39 -0.11
N TYR A 54 -15.57 5.40 -0.22
CA TYR A 54 -15.91 6.81 -0.34
C TYR A 54 -15.30 7.35 -1.63
N THR A 55 -15.98 8.31 -2.26
CA THR A 55 -15.47 8.98 -3.46
C THR A 55 -15.67 10.49 -3.33
N GLY A 56 -14.67 11.26 -3.75
CA GLY A 56 -14.68 12.71 -3.76
C GLY A 56 -13.71 13.24 -4.81
N TYR A 57 -13.22 14.45 -4.60
CA TYR A 57 -12.33 15.11 -5.56
C TYR A 57 -11.08 15.64 -4.89
N LEU A 58 -9.95 15.63 -5.62
CA LEU A 58 -8.71 16.30 -5.27
C LEU A 58 -8.24 17.09 -6.49
N LEU A 59 -8.11 18.41 -6.37
CA LEU A 59 -7.75 19.32 -7.49
C LEU A 59 -8.58 19.08 -8.76
N GLY A 60 -9.85 18.75 -8.60
CA GLY A 60 -10.77 18.48 -9.72
C GLY A 60 -10.74 17.06 -10.26
N GLU A 61 -9.78 16.22 -9.86
CA GLU A 61 -9.72 14.81 -10.22
C GLU A 61 -10.57 13.96 -9.26
N LYS A 62 -11.33 13.02 -9.80
CA LYS A 62 -12.14 12.09 -9.01
C LYS A 62 -11.25 11.03 -8.37
N VAL A 63 -11.29 10.93 -7.05
CA VAL A 63 -10.49 10.03 -6.22
C VAL A 63 -11.39 9.20 -5.32
N SER A 64 -11.12 7.92 -5.21
CA SER A 64 -11.82 7.03 -4.29
C SER A 64 -10.92 6.58 -3.16
N VAL A 65 -11.50 6.36 -1.99
CA VAL A 65 -10.84 5.72 -0.85
C VAL A 65 -11.58 4.42 -0.60
N VAL A 66 -10.85 3.29 -0.65
CA VAL A 66 -11.44 1.96 -0.56
C VAL A 66 -10.61 1.10 0.37
N SER A 67 -11.22 0.54 1.41
CA SER A 67 -10.53 -0.43 2.27
C SER A 67 -10.32 -1.76 1.56
N THR A 68 -9.19 -2.40 1.83
CA THR A 68 -8.83 -3.69 1.23
C THR A 68 -9.02 -4.87 2.18
N GLY A 69 -9.26 -4.63 3.47
CA GLY A 69 -9.07 -5.65 4.48
C GLY A 69 -7.59 -6.03 4.66
N ILE A 70 -7.33 -7.18 5.25
CA ILE A 70 -6.00 -7.71 5.53
C ILE A 70 -5.69 -8.84 4.55
N GLY A 71 -4.47 -8.79 3.97
CA GLY A 71 -3.89 -9.87 3.19
C GLY A 71 -4.13 -9.80 1.67
N GLY A 72 -3.33 -10.56 0.96
CA GLY A 72 -3.28 -10.58 -0.50
C GLY A 72 -4.61 -10.87 -1.18
N PRO A 73 -5.36 -11.92 -0.80
CA PRO A 73 -6.61 -12.28 -1.46
C PRO A 73 -7.65 -11.16 -1.43
N SER A 74 -7.84 -10.53 -0.25
CA SER A 74 -8.79 -9.44 -0.10
C SER A 74 -8.37 -8.20 -0.89
N ALA A 75 -7.09 -7.83 -0.83
CA ALA A 75 -6.54 -6.71 -1.60
C ALA A 75 -6.66 -6.92 -3.11
N ALA A 76 -6.40 -8.14 -3.59
CA ALA A 76 -6.51 -8.49 -5.02
C ALA A 76 -7.96 -8.35 -5.52
N ILE A 77 -8.94 -8.79 -4.76
CA ILE A 77 -10.37 -8.60 -5.09
C ILE A 77 -10.69 -7.11 -5.23
N ALA A 78 -10.27 -6.28 -4.27
CA ALA A 78 -10.50 -4.85 -4.31
C ALA A 78 -9.92 -4.22 -5.57
N VAL A 79 -8.64 -4.50 -5.89
CA VAL A 79 -7.97 -3.95 -7.07
C VAL A 79 -8.63 -4.41 -8.36
N GLU A 80 -9.00 -5.69 -8.49
CA GLU A 80 -9.69 -6.21 -9.69
C GLU A 80 -11.04 -5.53 -9.92
N GLU A 81 -11.87 -5.39 -8.88
CA GLU A 81 -13.19 -4.77 -9.02
C GLU A 81 -13.11 -3.26 -9.27
N LEU A 82 -12.12 -2.59 -8.71
CA LEU A 82 -11.82 -1.19 -9.00
C LEU A 82 -11.35 -0.99 -10.45
N ILE A 83 -10.49 -1.87 -10.97
CA ILE A 83 -10.07 -1.84 -12.38
C ILE A 83 -11.26 -1.96 -13.32
N ARG A 84 -12.18 -2.90 -13.05
CA ARG A 84 -13.42 -3.08 -13.81
C ARG A 84 -14.32 -1.85 -13.77
N SER A 85 -14.25 -1.08 -12.70
CA SER A 85 -15.03 0.15 -12.51
C SER A 85 -14.32 1.43 -13.01
N GLY A 86 -13.11 1.29 -13.62
CA GLY A 86 -12.41 2.37 -14.31
C GLY A 86 -11.18 2.93 -13.59
N THR A 87 -10.82 2.42 -12.41
CA THR A 87 -9.60 2.84 -11.68
C THR A 87 -8.36 2.31 -12.39
N ASP A 88 -7.31 3.12 -12.52
CA ASP A 88 -6.06 2.76 -13.17
C ASP A 88 -4.80 3.00 -12.33
N THR A 89 -4.93 3.68 -11.20
CA THR A 89 -3.82 4.01 -10.31
C THR A 89 -4.19 3.76 -8.85
N PHE A 90 -3.36 2.97 -8.18
CA PHE A 90 -3.60 2.48 -6.82
C PHE A 90 -2.51 2.96 -5.87
N ILE A 91 -2.90 3.54 -4.76
CA ILE A 91 -2.00 4.08 -3.74
C ILE A 91 -2.33 3.40 -2.42
N ARG A 92 -1.56 2.38 -2.07
CA ARG A 92 -1.72 1.74 -0.78
C ARG A 92 -1.17 2.62 0.33
N ILE A 93 -1.93 2.75 1.39
CA ILE A 93 -1.46 3.31 2.65
C ILE A 93 -1.63 2.29 3.76
N GLY A 94 -0.64 2.17 4.61
CA GLY A 94 -0.67 1.18 5.67
C GLY A 94 0.24 1.47 6.84
N THR A 95 0.30 0.49 7.71
CA THR A 95 1.25 0.38 8.80
C THR A 95 2.14 -0.83 8.56
N SER A 96 3.35 -0.82 9.10
CA SER A 96 4.33 -1.89 8.91
C SER A 96 5.23 -2.06 10.12
N GLY A 97 5.87 -3.21 10.25
CA GLY A 97 6.93 -3.46 11.21
C GLY A 97 8.30 -3.19 10.57
N GLY A 98 9.16 -2.38 11.20
CA GLY A 98 10.51 -2.12 10.69
C GLY A 98 11.38 -3.37 10.74
N MET A 99 12.21 -3.56 9.71
CA MET A 99 13.17 -4.67 9.57
C MET A 99 14.60 -4.15 9.52
N ASP A 100 14.89 -3.10 8.77
CA ASP A 100 16.21 -2.47 8.74
C ASP A 100 16.40 -1.52 9.93
N ILE A 101 17.56 -1.57 10.58
CA ILE A 101 17.87 -0.76 11.77
C ILE A 101 17.86 0.76 11.51
N SER A 102 17.91 1.19 10.25
CA SER A 102 17.78 2.61 9.86
C SER A 102 16.35 3.13 10.00
N VAL A 103 15.35 2.25 10.03
CA VAL A 103 13.93 2.60 10.13
C VAL A 103 13.51 2.63 11.61
N SER A 104 13.03 3.77 12.07
CA SER A 104 12.46 3.94 13.43
C SER A 104 10.94 3.97 13.40
N GLY A 105 10.31 3.67 14.52
CA GLY A 105 8.87 3.86 14.66
C GLY A 105 8.47 5.31 14.39
N GLY A 106 7.46 5.51 13.55
CA GLY A 106 7.00 6.80 13.04
C GLY A 106 7.68 7.26 11.75
N ASP A 107 8.72 6.57 11.25
CA ASP A 107 9.26 6.86 9.93
C ASP A 107 8.28 6.45 8.82
N LEU A 108 8.37 7.12 7.68
CA LEU A 108 7.69 6.73 6.46
C LEU A 108 8.56 5.76 5.65
N VAL A 109 7.93 4.75 5.07
CA VAL A 109 8.57 3.83 4.13
C VAL A 109 7.75 3.78 2.84
N VAL A 110 8.32 4.23 1.74
CA VAL A 110 7.76 4.12 0.40
C VAL A 110 8.27 2.82 -0.23
N ALA A 111 7.37 1.96 -0.66
CA ALA A 111 7.74 0.69 -1.27
C ALA A 111 8.14 0.86 -2.74
N GLN A 112 9.37 0.53 -3.06
CA GLN A 112 9.88 0.42 -4.42
C GLN A 112 9.55 -0.93 -5.05
N ALA A 113 9.59 -1.99 -4.24
CA ALA A 113 9.23 -3.35 -4.61
C ALA A 113 8.83 -4.11 -3.35
N SER A 114 8.16 -5.25 -3.52
CA SER A 114 7.79 -6.12 -2.41
C SER A 114 8.29 -7.55 -2.61
N ILE A 115 8.84 -8.15 -1.54
CA ILE A 115 9.16 -9.57 -1.48
C ILE A 115 7.83 -10.32 -1.40
N ARG A 116 7.64 -11.26 -2.31
CA ARG A 116 6.43 -12.06 -2.50
C ARG A 116 6.45 -13.30 -1.61
N SER A 117 6.23 -13.13 -0.30
CA SER A 117 6.14 -14.26 0.64
C SER A 117 4.68 -14.63 0.98
N GLU A 118 3.77 -14.36 0.06
CA GLU A 118 2.34 -14.62 0.14
C GLU A 118 1.88 -15.39 -1.12
N GLY A 119 0.71 -16.02 -1.05
CA GLY A 119 0.23 -16.90 -2.12
C GLY A 119 -0.40 -16.19 -3.31
N THR A 120 -1.05 -15.06 -3.09
CA THR A 120 -1.90 -14.40 -4.09
C THR A 120 -1.14 -13.93 -5.32
N SER A 121 0.02 -13.30 -5.13
CA SER A 121 0.82 -12.78 -6.25
C SER A 121 1.30 -13.87 -7.21
N HIS A 122 1.46 -15.10 -6.72
CA HIS A 122 1.89 -16.26 -7.53
C HIS A 122 0.82 -16.72 -8.52
N GLU A 123 -0.44 -16.34 -8.30
CA GLU A 123 -1.54 -16.61 -9.24
C GLU A 123 -1.71 -15.52 -10.30
N TYR A 124 -1.01 -14.38 -10.16
CA TYR A 124 -1.11 -13.24 -11.08
C TYR A 124 0.08 -13.08 -12.01
N ILE A 125 1.29 -13.33 -11.53
CA ILE A 125 2.53 -13.14 -12.29
C ILE A 125 3.47 -14.33 -12.07
N PRO A 126 4.40 -14.63 -13.03
CA PRO A 126 5.34 -15.74 -12.90
C PRO A 126 6.15 -15.69 -11.60
N GLU A 127 6.59 -16.86 -11.13
CA GLU A 127 7.31 -17.05 -9.86
C GLU A 127 8.51 -16.09 -9.70
N ASN A 128 9.30 -15.96 -10.74
CA ASN A 128 10.52 -15.14 -10.77
C ASN A 128 10.29 -13.69 -11.22
N TYR A 129 9.03 -13.27 -11.46
CA TYR A 129 8.73 -11.89 -11.82
C TYR A 129 8.62 -11.04 -10.55
N PRO A 130 9.34 -9.90 -10.44
CA PRO A 130 9.32 -9.10 -9.22
C PRO A 130 8.00 -8.31 -9.08
N ALA A 131 7.49 -8.20 -7.86
CA ALA A 131 6.41 -7.28 -7.53
C ALA A 131 7.00 -5.86 -7.33
N VAL A 132 7.01 -5.06 -8.39
CA VAL A 132 7.56 -3.70 -8.39
C VAL A 132 6.44 -2.66 -8.41
N ALA A 133 6.67 -1.57 -7.69
CA ALA A 133 5.80 -0.40 -7.75
C ALA A 133 6.03 0.38 -9.06
N ASP A 134 5.06 1.20 -9.44
CA ASP A 134 5.20 2.15 -10.54
C ASP A 134 6.21 3.24 -10.17
N PHE A 135 7.13 3.55 -11.08
CA PHE A 135 8.22 4.49 -10.84
C PHE A 135 7.74 5.93 -10.58
N GLU A 136 6.75 6.40 -11.35
CA GLU A 136 6.23 7.75 -11.18
C GLU A 136 5.48 7.87 -9.85
N VAL A 137 4.66 6.89 -9.49
CA VAL A 137 3.95 6.85 -8.22
C VAL A 137 4.93 6.79 -7.05
N THR A 138 5.97 5.96 -7.14
CA THR A 138 7.01 5.85 -6.10
C THR A 138 7.76 7.17 -5.91
N THR A 139 8.18 7.80 -7.01
CA THR A 139 8.91 9.08 -6.99
C THR A 139 8.07 10.18 -6.34
N ALA A 140 6.81 10.25 -6.69
CA ALA A 140 5.92 11.25 -6.16
C ALA A 140 5.57 11.00 -4.67
N LEU A 141 5.38 9.72 -4.25
CA LEU A 141 5.24 9.37 -2.83
C LEU A 141 6.48 9.77 -2.03
N LYS A 142 7.67 9.52 -2.58
CA LYS A 142 8.93 9.91 -1.91
C LYS A 142 9.01 11.42 -1.73
N ALA A 143 8.74 12.20 -2.76
CA ALA A 143 8.77 13.66 -2.69
C ALA A 143 7.78 14.21 -1.65
N ALA A 144 6.53 13.70 -1.64
CA ALA A 144 5.52 14.08 -0.67
C ALA A 144 5.90 13.67 0.76
N GLY A 145 6.48 12.48 0.93
CA GLY A 145 6.93 11.98 2.23
C GLY A 145 8.13 12.74 2.79
N ASP A 146 9.06 13.16 1.93
CA ASP A 146 10.20 14.00 2.35
C ASP A 146 9.72 15.36 2.86
N ALA A 147 8.87 16.04 2.09
CA ALA A 147 8.32 17.33 2.49
C ALA A 147 7.62 17.26 3.86
N LEU A 148 6.86 16.18 4.12
CA LEU A 148 6.22 15.97 5.42
C LEU A 148 7.19 15.53 6.53
N SER A 149 8.38 15.04 6.19
CA SER A 149 9.39 14.63 7.15
C SER A 149 10.27 15.78 7.61
N GLU A 150 10.46 16.80 6.78
CA GLU A 150 11.19 18.02 7.13
C GLU A 150 10.53 18.77 8.29
N ASP A 151 9.20 18.66 8.43
CA ASP A 151 8.42 19.31 9.51
C ASP A 151 8.47 18.57 10.85
N VAL A 152 9.04 17.33 10.89
CA VAL A 152 9.02 16.46 12.08
C VAL A 152 10.44 16.06 12.46
N ASP A 153 10.95 16.64 13.52
CA ASP A 153 12.31 16.40 14.02
C ASP A 153 12.59 14.90 14.22
N GLY A 154 13.71 14.43 13.65
CA GLY A 154 14.20 13.05 13.77
C GLY A 154 13.41 12.01 12.97
N LYS A 155 12.38 12.38 12.19
CA LYS A 155 11.61 11.44 11.35
C LYS A 155 12.07 11.50 9.89
N ARG A 156 12.04 10.34 9.23
CA ARG A 156 12.56 10.16 7.86
C ARG A 156 11.50 9.56 6.95
N CYS A 157 11.73 9.71 5.65
CA CYS A 157 11.03 8.99 4.60
C CYS A 157 12.05 8.11 3.84
N HIS A 158 11.92 6.81 3.96
CA HIS A 158 12.76 5.83 3.30
C HIS A 158 12.13 5.35 2.00
N VAL A 159 12.94 4.90 1.05
CA VAL A 159 12.49 4.19 -0.15
C VAL A 159 13.27 2.89 -0.27
N GLY A 160 12.58 1.78 -0.50
CA GLY A 160 13.25 0.50 -0.69
C GLY A 160 12.29 -0.68 -0.80
N VAL A 161 12.87 -1.86 -0.65
CA VAL A 161 12.13 -3.12 -0.70
C VAL A 161 11.38 -3.34 0.63
N VAL A 162 10.14 -3.78 0.52
CA VAL A 162 9.32 -4.22 1.65
C VAL A 162 9.02 -5.71 1.56
N HIS A 163 8.53 -6.30 2.62
CA HIS A 163 8.16 -7.71 2.68
C HIS A 163 6.67 -7.87 2.87
N SER A 164 6.00 -8.58 1.96
CA SER A 164 4.59 -8.97 2.13
C SER A 164 4.49 -10.43 2.51
N LYS A 165 3.80 -10.69 3.62
CA LYS A 165 3.58 -12.03 4.20
C LYS A 165 2.10 -12.36 4.35
N ASP A 166 1.77 -13.65 4.48
CA ASP A 166 0.41 -14.12 4.78
C ASP A 166 0.15 -14.32 6.28
N SER A 167 1.20 -14.59 7.07
CA SER A 167 1.03 -14.89 8.49
C SER A 167 1.63 -13.82 9.37
N PHE A 168 0.77 -13.04 10.05
CA PHE A 168 1.21 -12.08 11.07
C PHE A 168 1.92 -12.79 12.23
N TYR A 169 1.30 -13.81 12.80
CA TYR A 169 1.87 -14.55 13.94
C TYR A 169 3.09 -15.40 13.57
N GLY A 170 3.17 -15.86 12.32
CA GLY A 170 4.38 -16.53 11.81
C GLY A 170 5.61 -15.63 11.79
N GLU A 171 5.42 -14.30 11.73
CA GLU A 171 6.51 -13.34 11.83
C GLU A 171 6.81 -12.96 13.28
N ILE A 172 5.78 -12.69 14.09
CA ILE A 172 5.95 -12.21 15.47
C ILE A 172 6.43 -13.32 16.42
N GLU A 173 5.95 -14.55 16.21
CA GLU A 173 6.23 -15.70 17.07
C GLU A 173 6.68 -16.91 16.25
N PRO A 174 7.72 -16.77 15.40
CA PRO A 174 8.11 -17.83 14.45
C PRO A 174 8.45 -19.15 15.13
N LEU A 175 9.06 -19.13 16.30
CA LEU A 175 9.46 -20.34 17.03
C LEU A 175 8.28 -21.13 17.59
N GLN A 176 7.07 -20.58 17.62
CA GLN A 176 5.85 -21.30 17.97
C GLN A 176 5.24 -22.04 16.76
N MET A 177 5.76 -21.79 15.56
CA MET A 177 5.26 -22.43 14.34
C MET A 177 6.06 -23.68 13.99
N PRO A 178 5.41 -24.76 13.49
CA PRO A 178 6.12 -25.96 13.04
C PRO A 178 7.21 -25.69 11.98
N VAL A 179 7.09 -24.58 11.25
CA VAL A 179 8.05 -24.14 10.20
C VAL A 179 8.92 -22.97 10.68
N GLY A 180 9.07 -22.78 11.98
CA GLY A 180 9.71 -21.62 12.59
C GLY A 180 11.13 -21.36 12.14
N ASP A 181 11.95 -22.40 11.97
CA ASP A 181 13.32 -22.27 11.48
C ASP A 181 13.36 -21.68 10.05
N LYS A 182 12.44 -22.12 9.17
CA LYS A 182 12.33 -21.55 7.82
C LYS A 182 11.92 -20.07 7.88
N LEU A 183 10.94 -19.72 8.70
CA LEU A 183 10.47 -18.34 8.85
C LEU A 183 11.58 -17.43 9.37
N SER A 184 12.27 -17.83 10.44
CA SER A 184 13.38 -17.08 11.02
C SER A 184 14.57 -16.97 10.05
N GLY A 185 14.87 -18.02 9.32
CA GLY A 185 15.90 -18.01 8.29
C GLY A 185 15.60 -17.07 7.15
N SER A 186 14.36 -17.03 6.67
CA SER A 186 13.89 -16.10 5.64
C SER A 186 13.96 -14.66 6.12
N TRP A 187 13.45 -14.37 7.34
CA TRP A 187 13.54 -13.05 7.96
C TRP A 187 14.99 -12.55 8.02
N SER A 188 15.90 -13.36 8.57
CA SER A 188 17.33 -13.01 8.66
C SER A 188 17.94 -12.72 7.28
N ALA A 189 17.56 -13.48 6.25
CA ALA A 189 18.05 -13.25 4.89
C ALA A 189 17.53 -11.91 4.35
N TYR A 190 16.24 -11.57 4.54
CA TYR A 190 15.66 -10.33 4.06
C TYR A 190 16.26 -9.10 4.78
N VAL A 191 16.46 -9.18 6.09
CA VAL A 191 17.16 -8.14 6.86
C VAL A 191 18.57 -7.91 6.31
N LYS A 192 19.34 -8.98 6.06
CA LYS A 192 20.69 -8.88 5.49
C LYS A 192 20.71 -8.31 4.07
N CYS A 193 19.62 -8.45 3.32
CA CYS A 193 19.44 -7.84 2.00
C CYS A 193 18.96 -6.36 2.07
N GLY A 194 18.73 -5.82 3.26
CA GLY A 194 18.27 -4.44 3.42
C GLY A 194 16.77 -4.24 3.19
N CYS A 195 15.95 -5.26 3.45
CA CYS A 195 14.49 -5.09 3.45
C CYS A 195 14.09 -4.13 4.57
N LEU A 196 13.36 -3.06 4.22
CA LEU A 196 13.11 -1.96 5.15
C LEU A 196 12.03 -2.28 6.17
N THR A 197 10.95 -2.94 5.74
CA THR A 197 9.77 -3.13 6.58
C THR A 197 8.90 -4.29 6.09
N SER A 198 8.04 -4.82 6.96
CA SER A 198 7.12 -5.92 6.67
C SER A 198 5.66 -5.48 6.81
N GLU A 199 4.83 -5.90 5.85
CA GLU A 199 3.38 -5.68 5.78
C GLU A 199 2.71 -6.91 5.12
N MET A 200 1.48 -6.81 4.60
CA MET A 200 0.74 -8.02 4.16
C MET A 200 0.09 -7.92 2.77
N GLU A 201 0.16 -6.80 2.03
CA GLU A 201 -0.67 -6.62 0.82
C GLU A 201 0.06 -6.09 -0.42
N SER A 202 1.20 -5.41 -0.28
CA SER A 202 1.85 -4.73 -1.41
C SER A 202 2.24 -5.67 -2.54
N ALA A 203 2.72 -6.87 -2.24
CA ALA A 203 3.09 -7.83 -3.27
C ALA A 203 1.88 -8.19 -4.13
N ALA A 204 0.72 -8.45 -3.52
CA ALA A 204 -0.52 -8.74 -4.24
C ALA A 204 -0.99 -7.53 -5.06
N ILE A 205 -1.05 -6.33 -4.46
CA ILE A 205 -1.49 -5.10 -5.14
C ILE A 205 -0.61 -4.80 -6.36
N PHE A 206 0.72 -4.84 -6.19
CA PHE A 206 1.66 -4.60 -7.30
C PHE A 206 1.52 -5.65 -8.38
N SER A 207 1.39 -6.94 -8.00
CA SER A 207 1.27 -8.04 -8.95
C SER A 207 -0.02 -7.97 -9.78
N VAL A 208 -1.15 -7.65 -9.14
CA VAL A 208 -2.42 -7.44 -9.86
C VAL A 208 -2.32 -6.25 -10.81
N ALA A 209 -1.77 -5.12 -10.34
CA ALA A 209 -1.58 -3.92 -11.16
C ALA A 209 -0.69 -4.21 -12.37
N LEU A 210 0.46 -4.90 -12.18
CA LEU A 210 1.35 -5.32 -13.26
C LEU A 210 0.65 -6.22 -14.27
N ALA A 211 -0.07 -7.26 -13.79
CA ALA A 211 -0.82 -8.19 -14.67
C ALA A 211 -1.90 -7.48 -15.50
N ARG A 212 -2.48 -6.41 -14.95
CA ARG A 212 -3.52 -5.59 -15.59
C ARG A 212 -2.98 -4.33 -16.28
N ARG A 213 -1.64 -4.13 -16.31
CA ARG A 213 -0.97 -2.95 -16.88
C ARG A 213 -1.51 -1.65 -16.30
N LYS A 214 -1.66 -1.63 -14.98
CA LYS A 214 -2.08 -0.49 -14.17
C LYS A 214 -0.92 -0.04 -13.27
N ARG A 215 -1.06 1.12 -12.65
CA ARG A 215 -0.04 1.70 -11.79
C ARG A 215 -0.37 1.46 -10.33
N ALA A 216 0.64 1.14 -9.52
CA ALA A 216 0.48 1.02 -8.08
C ALA A 216 1.73 1.50 -7.35
N GLY A 217 1.52 2.07 -6.17
CA GLY A 217 2.57 2.40 -5.21
C GLY A 217 2.07 2.22 -3.78
N ALA A 218 2.98 2.29 -2.81
CA ALA A 218 2.61 2.14 -1.41
C ALA A 218 3.49 2.98 -0.50
N VAL A 219 2.88 3.47 0.60
CA VAL A 219 3.56 4.15 1.69
C VAL A 219 3.04 3.66 3.03
N PHE A 220 3.95 3.50 3.97
CA PHE A 220 3.68 2.97 5.32
C PHE A 220 4.21 3.89 6.38
N THR A 221 3.54 3.93 7.54
CA THR A 221 4.16 4.32 8.79
C THR A 221 4.75 3.07 9.44
N ALA A 222 6.03 3.08 9.76
CA ALA A 222 6.64 2.06 10.61
C ALA A 222 6.09 2.20 12.03
N LEU A 223 5.49 1.14 12.58
CA LEU A 223 4.92 1.19 13.93
C LEU A 223 5.98 1.04 15.01
N TRP A 224 6.88 0.09 14.81
CA TRP A 224 8.04 -0.24 15.66
C TRP A 224 9.07 -1.00 14.81
N ASN A 225 10.24 -1.28 15.38
CA ASN A 225 11.27 -2.07 14.69
C ASN A 225 11.87 -3.14 15.61
N VAL A 226 11.62 -4.41 15.26
CA VAL A 226 12.10 -5.58 16.02
C VAL A 226 13.62 -5.66 16.01
N GLU A 227 14.29 -5.37 14.90
CA GLU A 227 15.76 -5.45 14.80
C GLU A 227 16.44 -4.36 15.63
N ARG A 228 15.84 -3.17 15.74
CA ARG A 228 16.34 -2.14 16.67
C ARG A 228 16.22 -2.58 18.12
N SER A 229 15.07 -3.17 18.47
CA SER A 229 14.87 -3.72 19.82
C SER A 229 15.87 -4.84 20.12
N ASN A 230 16.10 -5.77 19.20
CA ASN A 230 17.07 -6.84 19.34
C ASN A 230 18.51 -6.31 19.45
N ALA A 231 18.83 -5.21 18.78
CA ALA A 231 20.14 -4.56 18.83
C ALA A 231 20.32 -3.62 20.05
N GLY A 232 19.31 -3.49 20.92
CA GLY A 232 19.35 -2.56 22.06
C GLY A 232 19.36 -1.09 21.64
N LEU A 233 18.90 -0.76 20.43
CA LEU A 233 18.82 0.60 19.92
C LEU A 233 17.50 1.26 20.38
N PRO A 234 17.49 2.57 20.63
CA PRO A 234 16.24 3.28 20.91
C PRO A 234 15.24 3.11 19.77
N ASP A 235 14.00 2.79 20.11
CA ASP A 235 12.91 2.74 19.16
C ASP A 235 11.66 3.42 19.75
N THR A 236 10.79 3.89 18.88
CA THR A 236 9.53 4.55 19.24
C THR A 236 8.39 3.70 18.73
N VAL A 237 7.41 3.41 19.57
CA VAL A 237 6.14 2.83 19.09
C VAL A 237 5.25 3.97 18.61
N CYS A 238 4.88 3.96 17.34
CA CYS A 238 4.03 4.97 16.71
C CYS A 238 2.80 4.31 16.09
N MET A 239 1.64 4.56 16.68
CA MET A 239 0.35 4.03 16.17
C MET A 239 -0.35 5.00 15.22
N ASP A 240 0.24 6.18 14.98
CA ASP A 240 -0.32 7.21 14.12
C ASP A 240 0.07 6.97 12.65
N SER A 241 -0.92 6.93 11.77
CA SER A 241 -0.74 6.81 10.32
C SER A 241 -1.04 8.11 9.55
N ASP A 242 -1.25 9.23 10.23
CA ASP A 242 -1.62 10.51 9.59
C ASP A 242 -0.59 10.96 8.55
N ARG A 243 0.70 10.82 8.84
CA ARG A 243 1.76 11.17 7.88
C ARG A 243 1.70 10.32 6.60
N ALA A 244 1.43 9.02 6.70
CA ALA A 244 1.27 8.17 5.51
C ALA A 244 -0.01 8.54 4.73
N ILE A 245 -1.09 8.87 5.44
CA ILE A 245 -2.33 9.37 4.83
C ILE A 245 -2.06 10.67 4.07
N ARG A 246 -1.47 11.66 4.72
CA ARG A 246 -1.14 12.95 4.11
C ARG A 246 -0.16 12.80 2.94
N THR A 247 0.81 11.88 3.03
CA THR A 247 1.71 11.56 1.92
C THR A 247 0.94 11.08 0.70
N ALA A 248 0.02 10.13 0.89
CA ALA A 248 -0.79 9.59 -0.20
C ALA A 248 -1.77 10.62 -0.78
N VAL A 249 -2.36 11.46 0.06
CA VAL A 249 -3.24 12.55 -0.38
C VAL A 249 -2.45 13.60 -1.16
N ASN A 250 -1.32 14.08 -0.64
CA ASN A 250 -0.51 15.10 -1.29
C ASN A 250 0.08 14.62 -2.63
N LEU A 251 0.42 13.33 -2.75
CA LEU A 251 0.85 12.72 -3.99
C LEU A 251 -0.18 12.83 -5.11
N SER A 252 -1.43 12.48 -4.81
CA SER A 252 -2.49 12.46 -5.82
C SER A 252 -2.69 13.85 -6.46
N LEU A 253 -2.26 14.91 -5.79
CA LEU A 253 -2.46 16.29 -6.21
C LEU A 253 -1.43 16.81 -7.22
N ILE A 254 -0.17 16.35 -7.20
CA ILE A 254 0.91 17.14 -7.80
C ILE A 254 1.49 16.50 -9.08
N HIS A 255 1.51 15.17 -9.24
CA HIS A 255 2.33 14.53 -10.27
C HIS A 255 1.62 13.55 -11.22
N ILE A 256 0.39 13.15 -10.93
CA ILE A 256 -0.29 12.13 -11.73
C ILE A 256 -1.28 12.75 -12.71
N SER A 257 -1.69 14.00 -12.53
CA SER A 257 -2.60 14.73 -13.42
C SER A 257 -1.94 15.33 -14.66
N GLU A 258 -0.62 15.49 -14.69
CA GLU A 258 0.08 15.86 -15.93
C GLU A 258 0.56 14.57 -16.65
N PRO A 259 -0.09 14.15 -17.75
CA PRO A 259 0.55 13.22 -18.65
C PRO A 259 1.84 13.93 -19.11
N THR A 260 2.99 13.31 -18.86
CA THR A 260 4.27 13.76 -19.36
C THR A 260 4.08 14.13 -20.84
N ARG A 261 4.05 15.44 -21.12
CA ARG A 261 4.17 15.90 -22.51
C ARG A 261 5.44 15.26 -23.03
N PRO A 262 5.41 14.56 -24.16
CA PRO A 262 6.64 14.09 -24.79
C PRO A 262 7.54 15.32 -24.90
N ARG A 263 8.67 15.35 -24.19
CA ARG A 263 9.71 16.31 -24.50
C ARG A 263 10.12 15.99 -25.92
N LEU A 264 9.67 16.80 -26.85
CA LEU A 264 10.22 16.83 -28.19
C LEU A 264 11.72 17.13 -28.00
N ILE A 265 12.51 16.07 -28.18
CA ILE A 265 13.96 16.21 -28.31
C ILE A 265 14.14 16.91 -29.65
N SER A 266 14.44 18.19 -29.61
CA SER A 266 14.92 18.98 -30.75
C SER A 266 16.40 18.71 -31.00
#